data_e66421ed4ebadc2045362bca868fbbdd
#
_entry.id   e66421ed4ebadc2045362bca868fbbdd
#
_cell.length_a   1.000
_cell.length_b   1.000
_cell.length_c   1.000
_cell.angle_alpha   90.00
_cell.angle_beta   90.00
_cell.angle_gamma   90.00
#
_symmetry.space_group_name_H-M   'P 1'
#
loop_
_entity.id
_entity.type
_entity.pdbx_description
1 polymer ?
#
loop_
_entity_poly.entity_id
_entity_poly.type
_entity_poly.pdbx_seq_one_letter_code
_entity_poly.pdbx_strand_id
1 'polypeptide(L)'
;DLATRATATYSDMPGSETRNLHRMEDAILSIIELEAEINGDICKLVQTKKDIVHKIKAVQNTEYQTLLELRYLCFKSWEQIAVDMGYELRWLYRLHHRALDAVSEISH
;
A
#
# COMPACT_ATOMS: atom_id res chain seq x y z
N ASP A 1 -28.40 5.34 9.54
CA ASP A 1 -27.36 4.39 9.96
C ASP A 1 -27.67 2.99 9.44
N LEU A 2 -26.71 2.41 8.74
CA LEU A 2 -26.86 1.08 8.13
C LEU A 2 -27.09 -0.02 9.17
N ALA A 3 -26.43 0.05 10.31
CA ALA A 3 -26.58 -0.93 11.38
C ALA A 3 -28.01 -0.91 11.96
N THR A 4 -28.58 0.27 12.13
CA THR A 4 -29.93 0.44 12.63
C THR A 4 -30.95 -0.10 11.63
N ARG A 5 -30.77 0.16 10.36
CA ARG A 5 -31.66 -0.35 9.30
C ARG A 5 -31.62 -1.87 9.22
N ALA A 6 -30.45 -2.47 9.32
CA ALA A 6 -30.31 -3.92 9.31
C ALA A 6 -31.03 -4.56 10.48
N THR A 7 -30.91 -3.98 11.66
CA THR A 7 -31.60 -4.47 12.87
C THR A 7 -33.11 -4.43 12.71
N ALA A 8 -33.64 -3.33 12.18
CA ALA A 8 -35.09 -3.19 11.95
C ALA A 8 -35.60 -4.20 10.94
N THR A 9 -34.84 -4.51 9.91
CA THR A 9 -35.22 -5.48 8.89
C THR A 9 -35.36 -6.88 9.45
N TYR A 10 -34.47 -7.29 10.38
CA TYR A 10 -34.51 -8.64 10.96
C TYR A 10 -35.69 -8.85 11.88
N SER A 11 -36.25 -7.84 12.51
CA SER A 11 -37.32 -7.97 13.46
C SER A 11 -38.68 -8.24 12.81
N ASP A 12 -38.84 -8.05 11.51
CA ASP A 12 -40.12 -8.12 10.82
C ASP A 12 -40.41 -9.47 10.16
N MET A 13 -39.59 -10.50 10.39
CA MET A 13 -39.78 -11.79 9.71
C MET A 13 -39.86 -12.95 10.67
N PRO A 14 -41.02 -13.14 11.35
CA PRO A 14 -41.24 -14.30 12.25
C PRO A 14 -41.27 -15.60 11.44
N GLY A 15 -40.61 -16.63 11.96
CA GLY A 15 -40.54 -17.94 11.29
C GLY A 15 -39.28 -18.15 10.47
N SER A 16 -38.51 -17.10 10.21
CA SER A 16 -37.22 -17.20 9.47
C SER A 16 -36.04 -16.82 10.35
N GLU A 17 -36.21 -16.79 11.66
CA GLU A 17 -35.19 -16.40 12.62
C GLU A 17 -33.93 -17.25 12.53
N THR A 18 -34.09 -18.59 12.47
CA THR A 18 -32.95 -19.51 12.36
C THR A 18 -32.15 -19.26 11.07
N ARG A 19 -32.87 -19.08 9.96
CA ARG A 19 -32.23 -18.80 8.67
C ARG A 19 -31.50 -17.45 8.68
N ASN A 20 -32.10 -16.44 9.30
CA ASN A 20 -31.50 -15.11 9.43
C ASN A 20 -30.27 -15.14 10.35
N LEU A 21 -30.31 -15.96 11.42
CA LEU A 21 -29.16 -16.16 12.31
C LEU A 21 -27.99 -16.80 11.54
N HIS A 22 -28.24 -17.80 10.73
CA HIS A 22 -27.20 -18.43 9.91
C HIS A 22 -26.57 -17.45 8.92
N ARG A 23 -27.40 -16.64 8.28
CA ARG A 23 -26.90 -15.61 7.35
C ARG A 23 -26.05 -14.58 8.09
N MET A 24 -26.49 -14.19 9.27
CA MET A 24 -25.77 -13.24 10.11
C MET A 24 -24.42 -13.81 10.56
N GLU A 25 -24.40 -15.07 11.00
CA GLU A 25 -23.15 -15.75 11.37
C GLU A 25 -22.20 -15.85 10.20
N ASP A 26 -22.71 -16.24 9.03
CA ASP A 26 -21.89 -16.32 7.80
C ASP A 26 -21.34 -14.96 7.41
N ALA A 27 -22.15 -13.90 7.53
CA ALA A 27 -21.71 -12.54 7.25
C ALA A 27 -20.60 -12.09 8.20
N ILE A 28 -20.75 -12.40 9.50
CA ILE A 28 -19.74 -12.07 10.51
C ILE A 28 -18.44 -12.82 10.22
N LEU A 29 -18.53 -14.11 9.90
CA LEU A 29 -17.34 -14.90 9.56
C LEU A 29 -16.64 -14.34 8.33
N SER A 30 -17.39 -13.93 7.30
CA SER A 30 -16.83 -13.30 6.10
C SER A 30 -16.12 -12.00 6.42
N ILE A 31 -16.68 -11.19 7.33
CA ILE A 31 -16.05 -9.94 7.77
C ILE A 31 -14.74 -10.24 8.50
N ILE A 32 -14.73 -11.22 9.40
CA ILE A 32 -13.52 -11.61 10.14
C ILE A 32 -12.43 -12.10 9.19
N GLU A 33 -12.79 -12.93 8.22
CA GLU A 33 -11.86 -13.42 7.21
C GLU A 33 -11.28 -12.29 6.37
N LEU A 34 -12.14 -11.36 5.96
CA LEU A 34 -11.71 -10.20 5.16
C LEU A 34 -10.80 -9.28 5.97
N GLU A 35 -11.11 -9.04 7.24
CA GLU A 35 -10.24 -8.25 8.13
C GLU A 35 -8.87 -8.89 8.28
N ALA A 36 -8.82 -10.22 8.46
CA ALA A 36 -7.56 -10.94 8.56
C ALA A 36 -6.75 -10.82 7.28
N GLU A 37 -7.40 -10.91 6.13
CA GLU A 37 -6.77 -10.75 4.83
C GLU A 37 -6.22 -9.33 4.64
N ILE A 38 -7.00 -8.32 4.98
CA ILE A 38 -6.58 -6.91 4.91
C ILE A 38 -5.39 -6.66 5.82
N ASN A 39 -5.43 -7.17 7.06
CA ASN A 39 -4.32 -7.02 8.00
C ASN A 39 -3.05 -7.68 7.49
N GLY A 40 -3.17 -8.85 6.86
CA GLY A 40 -2.05 -9.52 6.22
C GLY A 40 -1.45 -8.71 5.09
N ASP A 41 -2.30 -8.10 4.26
CA ASP A 41 -1.87 -7.24 3.16
C ASP A 41 -1.19 -5.97 3.67
N ILE A 42 -1.70 -5.37 4.73
CA ILE A 42 -1.08 -4.19 5.37
C ILE A 42 0.31 -4.56 5.90
N CYS A 43 0.46 -5.71 6.56
CA CYS A 43 1.75 -6.17 7.06
C CYS A 43 2.76 -6.36 5.94
N LYS A 44 2.34 -6.96 4.82
CA LYS A 44 3.20 -7.13 3.65
C LYS A 44 3.62 -5.79 3.08
N LEU A 45 2.70 -4.84 2.99
CA LEU A 45 2.96 -3.50 2.47
C LEU A 45 3.98 -2.77 3.36
N VAL A 46 3.81 -2.82 4.68
CA VAL A 46 4.73 -2.21 5.63
C VAL A 46 6.12 -2.84 5.50
N GLN A 47 6.20 -4.17 5.39
CA GLN A 47 7.47 -4.86 5.23
C GLN A 47 8.15 -4.48 3.92
N THR A 48 7.40 -4.43 2.83
CA THR A 48 7.92 -4.00 1.53
C THR A 48 8.47 -2.59 1.60
N LYS A 49 7.76 -1.67 2.26
CA LYS A 49 8.22 -0.30 2.44
C LYS A 49 9.53 -0.24 3.23
N LYS A 50 9.64 -1.02 4.30
CA LYS A 50 10.88 -1.10 5.09
C LYS A 50 12.05 -1.59 4.25
N ASP A 51 11.83 -2.61 3.43
CA ASP A 51 12.86 -3.16 2.54
C ASP A 51 13.33 -2.11 1.53
N ILE A 52 12.40 -1.36 0.96
CA ILE A 52 12.70 -0.28 0.02
C ILE A 52 13.53 0.81 0.72
N VAL A 53 13.12 1.23 1.91
CA VAL A 53 13.84 2.24 2.69
C VAL A 53 15.28 1.79 2.97
N HIS A 54 15.46 0.53 3.40
CA HIS A 54 16.78 -0.02 3.66
C HIS A 54 17.67 -0.03 2.43
N LYS A 55 17.13 -0.44 1.29
CA LYS A 55 17.87 -0.46 0.03
C LYS A 55 18.28 0.94 -0.40
N ILE A 56 17.38 1.90 -0.30
CA ILE A 56 17.66 3.30 -0.67
C ILE A 56 18.73 3.87 0.24
N LYS A 57 18.62 3.65 1.56
CA LYS A 57 19.61 4.15 2.52
C LYS A 57 20.99 3.54 2.33
N ALA A 58 21.08 2.35 1.78
CA ALA A 58 22.33 1.69 1.50
C ALA A 58 23.06 2.27 0.28
N VAL A 59 22.37 3.04 -0.56
CA VAL A 59 22.97 3.71 -1.71
C VAL A 59 23.83 4.85 -1.22
N GLN A 60 25.12 4.82 -1.54
CA GLN A 60 26.07 5.80 -1.04
C GLN A 60 26.02 7.13 -1.78
N ASN A 61 25.56 7.14 -3.03
CA ASN A 61 25.44 8.37 -3.80
C ASN A 61 24.21 9.15 -3.37
N THR A 62 24.41 10.33 -2.81
CA THR A 62 23.34 11.18 -2.27
C THR A 62 22.31 11.56 -3.34
N GLU A 63 22.77 11.83 -4.55
CA GLU A 63 21.89 12.21 -5.66
C GLU A 63 20.95 11.07 -6.05
N TYR A 64 21.48 9.85 -6.15
CA TYR A 64 20.68 8.66 -6.41
C TYR A 64 19.69 8.42 -5.27
N GLN A 65 20.15 8.53 -4.04
CA GLN A 65 19.33 8.35 -2.86
C GLN A 65 18.16 9.33 -2.85
N THR A 66 18.42 10.60 -3.11
CA THR A 66 17.40 11.65 -3.16
C THR A 66 16.35 11.35 -4.24
N LEU A 67 16.80 10.98 -5.43
CA LEU A 67 15.88 10.63 -6.52
C LEU A 67 14.98 9.46 -6.14
N LEU A 68 15.56 8.41 -5.60
CA LEU A 68 14.81 7.21 -5.21
C LEU A 68 13.81 7.51 -4.08
N GLU A 69 14.19 8.33 -3.12
CA GLU A 69 13.31 8.74 -2.05
C GLU A 69 12.11 9.53 -2.58
N LEU A 70 12.36 10.51 -3.45
CA LEU A 70 11.31 11.33 -4.01
C LEU A 70 10.33 10.51 -4.85
N ARG A 71 10.83 9.56 -5.62
CA ARG A 71 9.98 8.74 -6.49
C ARG A 71 9.26 7.63 -5.75
N TYR A 72 9.93 6.88 -4.89
CA TYR A 72 9.39 5.65 -4.31
C TYR A 72 8.86 5.80 -2.90
N LEU A 73 9.29 6.79 -2.15
CA LEU A 73 8.80 7.04 -0.80
C LEU A 73 7.83 8.21 -0.74
N CYS A 74 8.06 9.25 -1.53
CA CYS A 74 7.19 10.42 -1.59
C CYS A 74 6.19 10.38 -2.74
N PHE A 75 6.33 9.42 -3.65
CA PHE A 75 5.43 9.20 -4.79
C PHE A 75 5.26 10.42 -5.68
N LYS A 76 6.31 11.21 -5.84
CA LYS A 76 6.26 12.40 -6.70
C LYS A 76 6.31 12.01 -8.18
N SER A 77 5.69 12.85 -9.02
CA SER A 77 5.76 12.69 -10.47
C SER A 77 7.17 13.01 -10.97
N TRP A 78 7.52 12.49 -12.13
CA TRP A 78 8.82 12.78 -12.74
C TRP A 78 9.01 14.27 -12.97
N GLU A 79 7.97 14.97 -13.39
CA GLU A 79 7.99 16.42 -13.63
C GLU A 79 8.28 17.18 -12.33
N GLN A 80 7.66 16.78 -11.23
CA GLN A 80 7.90 17.42 -9.94
C GLN A 80 9.32 17.15 -9.44
N ILE A 81 9.81 15.93 -9.60
CA ILE A 81 11.18 15.58 -9.22
C ILE A 81 12.19 16.38 -10.04
N ALA A 82 11.94 16.55 -11.33
CA ALA A 82 12.79 17.35 -12.19
C ALA A 82 12.90 18.78 -11.69
N VAL A 83 11.77 19.38 -11.28
CA VAL A 83 11.76 20.72 -10.68
C VAL A 83 12.51 20.73 -9.36
N ASP A 84 12.23 19.78 -8.48
CA ASP A 84 12.82 19.72 -7.14
C ASP A 84 14.34 19.56 -7.19
N MET A 85 14.83 18.74 -8.12
CA MET A 85 16.26 18.48 -8.26
C MET A 85 16.97 19.42 -9.22
N GLY A 86 16.22 20.22 -9.97
CA GLY A 86 16.78 21.16 -10.92
C GLY A 86 17.34 20.52 -12.18
N TYR A 87 16.76 19.42 -12.63
CA TYR A 87 17.20 18.68 -13.81
C TYR A 87 16.15 18.65 -14.90
N GLU A 88 16.58 18.47 -16.14
CA GLU A 88 15.69 18.16 -17.25
C GLU A 88 15.21 16.71 -17.13
N LEU A 89 14.00 16.43 -17.61
CA LEU A 89 13.42 15.09 -17.56
C LEU A 89 14.33 14.03 -18.18
N ARG A 90 14.94 14.36 -19.31
CA ARG A 90 15.83 13.45 -20.03
C ARG A 90 17.00 13.01 -19.16
N TRP A 91 17.63 13.96 -18.48
CA TRP A 91 18.73 13.67 -17.57
C TRP A 91 18.24 12.88 -16.35
N LEU A 92 17.06 13.23 -15.87
CA LEU A 92 16.45 12.57 -14.72
C LEU A 92 16.21 11.08 -14.99
N TYR A 93 15.72 10.72 -16.17
CA TYR A 93 15.54 9.32 -16.54
C TYR A 93 16.86 8.56 -16.59
N ARG A 94 17.91 9.17 -17.09
CA ARG A 94 19.25 8.57 -17.08
C ARG A 94 19.75 8.37 -15.66
N LEU A 95 19.55 9.37 -14.81
CA LEU A 95 19.93 9.30 -13.41
C LEU A 95 19.17 8.18 -12.71
N HIS A 96 17.89 8.03 -13.01
CA HIS A 96 17.06 6.96 -12.47
C HIS A 96 17.61 5.57 -12.82
N HIS A 97 18.01 5.35 -14.06
CA HIS A 97 18.62 4.09 -14.47
C HIS A 97 19.90 3.81 -13.67
N ARG A 98 20.74 4.80 -13.52
CA ARG A 98 21.98 4.67 -12.72
C ARG A 98 21.70 4.38 -11.27
N ALA A 99 20.67 5.03 -10.71
CA ALA A 99 20.26 4.81 -9.33
C ALA A 99 19.74 3.38 -9.12
N LEU A 100 18.96 2.87 -10.07
CA LEU A 100 18.46 1.50 -10.03
C LEU A 100 19.59 0.48 -10.15
N ASP A 101 20.58 0.75 -11.00
CA ASP A 101 21.76 -0.10 -11.12
C ASP A 101 22.53 -0.14 -9.80
N ALA A 102 22.67 1.00 -9.12
CA ALA A 102 23.34 1.08 -7.83
C ALA A 102 22.61 0.24 -6.78
N VAL A 103 21.27 0.27 -6.76
CA VAL A 103 20.47 -0.56 -5.85
C VAL A 103 20.65 -2.04 -6.18
N SER A 104 20.67 -2.40 -7.45
CA SER A 104 20.87 -3.77 -7.88
C SER A 104 22.23 -4.32 -7.43
N GLU A 105 23.27 -3.53 -7.48
CA GLU A 105 24.60 -3.92 -7.00
C GLU A 105 24.60 -4.21 -5.50
N ILE A 106 23.88 -3.41 -4.73
CA ILE A 106 23.79 -3.60 -3.27
C ILE A 106 22.99 -4.87 -2.94
N SER A 107 21.99 -5.21 -3.76
CA SER A 107 21.11 -6.35 -3.52
C SER A 107 21.81 -7.71 -3.76
N HIS A 108 22.97 -7.70 -4.35
CA HIS A 108 23.81 -8.88 -4.52
C HIS A 108 24.85 -8.93 -3.40
#